data_ee5477f699ce36585bc4d6440637e5bb
#
_entry.id   ee5477f699ce36585bc4d6440637e5bb
#
_cell.length_a   1.000
_cell.length_b   1.000
_cell.length_c   1.000
_cell.angle_alpha   90.00
_cell.angle_beta   90.00
_cell.angle_gamma   90.00
#
_symmetry.space_group_name_H-M   'P 1'
#
loop_
_entity.id
_entity.type
_entity.pdbx_description
1 polymer ?
#
loop_
_entity_poly.entity_id
_entity_poly.type
_entity_poly.pdbx_seq_one_letter_code
_entity_poly.pdbx_strand_id
1 'polypeptide(L)'
;MAKKRNTNNLQKLDRDLELLTHKYARYYIDDKESLDNELAVKKEGEEDTNFILYDARRVYYPYYKAQIHYRVAKMLELHPILAEILHIISELEKMQDKSNIATLKDITQLDGEIFHSILSDLEIKGYVENLSGVLKLSKNGKELLQKGKERVIEQESKYVQIDAIFGDVVAVAQRAKDIHLEDRVDKEAIELKPDSQKRPRTQELHNEFKDNLTLEQVLREALSGLDDREEKSQNANAESQVSKAEYDIIAIDEIREPKKFFTSYFCLFYKNAEEKEKILVIDEKYEIDSSATKLFAILIDTSNFNANKNKASRESKEKFSNLTAEAIEKQVNLELDLSEGATIETTQHKEYLLYTLKKAKQAVYIHSPWVRHNVVKEYEKHIESALQKGIKVSIKYGLKPRNRFEKDPIDTKSKMLFDKWDKSYPNFKANTDDNHSKILICDDEFMIIGSFNWLSFGGLADKDGDIRGETSSVVKNKDSIQKEIVRFKK
;
A
#
# COMPACT_ATOMS: atom_id res chain seq x y z
N MET A 1 15.42 -24.04 -11.13
CA MET A 1 14.19 -23.24 -11.23
C MET A 1 14.42 -21.74 -11.07
N ALA A 2 15.35 -21.24 -10.25
CA ALA A 2 15.64 -19.82 -10.07
C ALA A 2 16.14 -19.08 -11.34
N LYS A 3 16.94 -19.74 -12.20
CA LYS A 3 17.42 -19.12 -13.47
C LYS A 3 16.33 -18.83 -14.50
N LYS A 4 15.23 -19.62 -14.54
CA LYS A 4 14.10 -19.37 -15.45
C LYS A 4 13.20 -18.20 -15.01
N ARG A 5 13.10 -17.93 -13.70
CA ARG A 5 12.33 -16.78 -13.19
C ARG A 5 12.99 -15.43 -13.52
N ASN A 6 14.34 -15.35 -13.44
CA ASN A 6 15.05 -14.10 -13.73
C ASN A 6 15.00 -13.72 -15.21
N THR A 7 15.08 -14.68 -16.14
CA THR A 7 14.98 -14.40 -17.59
C THR A 7 13.57 -13.91 -17.97
N ASN A 8 12.52 -14.43 -17.38
CA ASN A 8 11.16 -13.96 -17.64
C ASN A 8 10.92 -12.54 -17.11
N ASN A 9 11.52 -12.18 -15.96
CA ASN A 9 11.38 -10.82 -15.42
C ASN A 9 12.15 -9.78 -16.23
N LEU A 10 13.32 -10.10 -16.76
CA LEU A 10 14.08 -9.21 -17.65
C LEU A 10 13.38 -9.01 -19.01
N GLN A 11 12.85 -10.07 -19.60
CA GLN A 11 12.06 -9.97 -20.85
C GLN A 11 10.73 -9.22 -20.64
N LYS A 12 10.12 -9.32 -19.46
CA LYS A 12 8.96 -8.52 -19.07
C LYS A 12 9.32 -7.05 -18.95
N LEU A 13 10.45 -6.73 -18.31
CA LEU A 13 10.94 -5.36 -18.16
C LEU A 13 11.21 -4.67 -19.52
N ASP A 14 11.76 -5.38 -20.49
CA ASP A 14 12.03 -4.84 -21.84
C ASP A 14 10.75 -4.47 -22.61
N ARG A 15 9.68 -5.26 -22.48
CA ARG A 15 8.36 -4.95 -23.05
C ARG A 15 7.65 -3.82 -22.30
N ASP A 16 7.78 -3.80 -20.99
CA ASP A 16 7.15 -2.81 -20.13
C ASP A 16 7.80 -1.42 -20.26
N LEU A 17 9.07 -1.36 -20.66
CA LEU A 17 9.81 -0.13 -20.94
C LEU A 17 9.18 0.71 -22.06
N GLU A 18 8.74 0.09 -23.14
CA GLU A 18 8.06 0.80 -24.24
C GLU A 18 6.75 1.45 -23.77
N LEU A 19 5.96 0.70 -23.02
CA LEU A 19 4.69 1.20 -22.47
C LEU A 19 4.91 2.35 -21.49
N LEU A 20 5.88 2.19 -20.59
CA LEU A 20 6.21 3.20 -19.59
C LEU A 20 6.80 4.46 -20.24
N THR A 21 7.62 4.30 -21.28
CA THR A 21 8.19 5.43 -22.02
C THR A 21 7.10 6.22 -22.72
N HIS A 22 6.11 5.56 -23.30
CA HIS A 22 4.96 6.23 -23.91
C HIS A 22 4.08 6.93 -22.88
N LYS A 23 3.77 6.27 -21.76
CA LYS A 23 2.88 6.80 -20.73
C LYS A 23 3.50 7.98 -19.96
N TYR A 24 4.80 7.95 -19.76
CA TYR A 24 5.52 8.87 -18.88
C TYR A 24 6.67 9.65 -19.56
N ALA A 25 6.64 9.82 -20.88
CA ALA A 25 7.72 10.51 -21.61
C ALA A 25 7.95 11.96 -21.13
N ARG A 26 6.93 12.61 -20.59
CA ARG A 26 7.03 13.90 -19.91
C ARG A 26 6.70 13.73 -18.44
N TYR A 27 7.42 14.47 -17.60
CA TYR A 27 7.11 14.54 -16.18
C TYR A 27 5.77 15.25 -15.99
N TYR A 28 4.76 14.50 -15.61
CA TYR A 28 3.45 15.02 -15.26
C TYR A 28 3.15 14.53 -13.84
N ILE A 29 3.36 15.39 -12.86
CA ILE A 29 2.62 15.29 -11.62
C ILE A 29 1.45 16.22 -11.81
N ASP A 30 0.24 15.69 -11.90
CA ASP A 30 -0.99 16.47 -11.86
C ASP A 30 -1.16 16.94 -10.41
N ASP A 31 -0.45 18.03 -10.09
CA ASP A 31 -0.32 18.56 -8.76
C ASP A 31 -1.44 19.50 -8.44
N LYS A 32 -2.44 18.98 -7.77
CA LYS A 32 -3.16 19.86 -6.83
C LYS A 32 -3.51 19.23 -5.47
N GLU A 33 -3.34 17.92 -5.28
CA GLU A 33 -3.79 17.31 -4.02
C GLU A 33 -2.87 16.26 -3.37
N SER A 34 -1.70 15.90 -3.91
CA SER A 34 -0.92 14.77 -3.39
C SER A 34 0.47 15.06 -2.84
N LEU A 35 0.92 16.30 -2.91
CA LEU A 35 2.11 16.74 -2.19
C LEU A 35 1.66 17.74 -1.15
N ASP A 36 1.77 17.37 0.12
CA ASP A 36 1.57 18.28 1.24
C ASP A 36 2.24 19.62 0.97
N ASN A 37 1.54 20.71 1.28
CA ASN A 37 1.84 22.10 0.99
C ASN A 37 3.25 22.61 1.36
N GLU A 38 4.14 21.80 1.87
CA GLU A 38 5.50 22.20 2.28
C GLU A 38 6.55 22.13 1.16
N LEU A 39 6.29 21.41 0.05
CA LEU A 39 7.23 21.36 -1.09
C LEU A 39 6.72 22.10 -2.34
N ALA A 40 5.50 22.53 -2.35
CA ALA A 40 4.88 23.28 -3.45
C ALA A 40 4.78 24.77 -3.08
N VAL A 41 5.87 25.41 -2.73
CA VAL A 41 5.94 26.87 -2.84
C VAL A 41 6.16 27.18 -4.32
N LYS A 42 5.09 27.16 -5.11
CA LYS A 42 5.07 27.88 -6.39
C LYS A 42 5.24 29.36 -6.11
N LYS A 43 6.42 29.89 -6.38
CA LYS A 43 6.54 31.30 -6.68
C LYS A 43 5.80 31.55 -7.98
N GLU A 44 4.74 32.35 -7.94
CA GLU A 44 4.10 32.88 -9.15
C GLU A 44 5.19 33.44 -10.08
N GLY A 45 5.38 32.82 -11.25
CA GLY A 45 6.31 33.32 -12.27
C GLY A 45 7.37 32.32 -12.76
N GLU A 46 7.52 31.12 -12.20
CA GLU A 46 8.39 30.09 -12.79
C GLU A 46 7.61 29.30 -13.86
N GLU A 47 7.99 29.48 -15.12
CA GLU A 47 7.59 28.63 -16.24
C GLU A 47 7.92 27.18 -15.88
N ASP A 48 6.95 26.29 -16.04
CA ASP A 48 7.13 24.85 -15.90
C ASP A 48 8.16 24.39 -16.94
N THR A 49 9.41 24.29 -16.51
CA THR A 49 10.50 23.79 -17.36
C THR A 49 10.19 22.36 -17.72
N ASN A 50 10.02 22.09 -19.01
CA ASN A 50 9.69 20.76 -19.55
C ASN A 50 10.74 19.72 -19.13
N PHE A 51 10.39 18.87 -18.20
CA PHE A 51 11.21 17.73 -17.81
C PHE A 51 10.94 16.57 -18.76
N ILE A 52 11.99 16.03 -19.38
CA ILE A 52 11.92 14.94 -20.36
C ILE A 52 12.56 13.69 -19.78
N LEU A 53 11.91 12.56 -19.96
CA LEU A 53 12.42 11.25 -19.55
C LEU A 53 13.71 10.93 -20.34
N TYR A 54 14.79 10.63 -19.62
CA TYR A 54 16.08 10.30 -20.25
C TYR A 54 16.64 8.93 -19.83
N ASP A 55 16.12 8.33 -18.75
CA ASP A 55 16.56 7.02 -18.27
C ASP A 55 15.44 6.35 -17.45
N ALA A 56 15.42 5.02 -17.44
CA ALA A 56 14.54 4.23 -16.59
C ALA A 56 15.27 2.99 -16.10
N ARG A 57 15.25 2.75 -14.80
CA ARG A 57 15.98 1.64 -14.20
C ARG A 57 15.31 1.10 -12.97
N ARG A 58 15.67 -0.14 -12.67
CA ARG A 58 15.42 -0.72 -11.36
C ARG A 58 16.44 -0.16 -10.37
N VAL A 59 15.96 0.28 -9.22
CA VAL A 59 16.77 0.76 -8.10
C VAL A 59 16.52 -0.15 -6.91
N TYR A 60 17.56 -0.68 -6.33
CA TYR A 60 17.51 -1.50 -5.12
C TYR A 60 17.78 -0.62 -3.91
N TYR A 61 16.75 -0.46 -3.11
CA TYR A 61 16.81 0.30 -1.86
C TYR A 61 17.13 -0.65 -0.70
N PRO A 62 18.15 -0.36 0.12
CA PRO A 62 18.62 -1.26 1.16
C PRO A 62 17.79 -1.17 2.44
N TYR A 63 17.58 -2.32 3.05
CA TYR A 63 17.00 -2.46 4.38
C TYR A 63 17.82 -3.42 5.22
N TYR A 64 17.79 -3.24 6.54
CA TYR A 64 18.20 -4.27 7.47
C TYR A 64 16.97 -5.04 7.96
N LYS A 65 17.09 -6.36 7.95
CA LYS A 65 16.12 -7.27 8.53
C LYS A 65 16.77 -7.98 9.70
N ALA A 66 16.22 -7.80 10.88
CA ALA A 66 16.74 -8.37 12.12
C ALA A 66 15.63 -9.04 12.91
N GLN A 67 16.00 -10.00 13.75
CA GLN A 67 15.11 -10.54 14.78
C GLN A 67 15.42 -9.81 16.08
N ILE A 68 14.40 -9.30 16.74
CA ILE A 68 14.50 -8.70 18.08
C ILE A 68 13.91 -9.65 19.10
N HIS A 69 14.55 -9.74 20.26
CA HIS A 69 14.06 -10.41 21.47
C HIS A 69 13.78 -9.36 22.53
N TYR A 70 12.60 -9.41 23.11
CA TYR A 70 12.14 -8.42 24.07
C TYR A 70 11.29 -9.05 25.13
N ARG A 71 11.21 -8.38 26.28
CA ARG A 71 10.33 -8.76 27.38
C ARG A 71 9.12 -7.87 27.43
N VAL A 72 7.96 -8.49 27.54
CA VAL A 72 6.68 -7.82 27.63
C VAL A 72 5.97 -8.22 28.91
N ALA A 73 5.43 -7.24 29.64
CA ALA A 73 4.51 -7.48 30.72
C ALA A 73 3.09 -7.51 30.18
N LYS A 74 2.38 -8.59 30.45
CA LYS A 74 0.97 -8.76 30.12
C LYS A 74 0.15 -8.83 31.38
N MET A 75 -0.98 -8.16 31.39
CA MET A 75 -1.97 -8.32 32.48
C MET A 75 -2.96 -9.40 32.05
N LEU A 76 -2.78 -10.60 32.58
CA LEU A 76 -3.67 -11.73 32.32
C LEU A 76 -4.73 -11.83 33.41
N GLU A 77 -5.93 -12.20 33.05
CA GLU A 77 -6.97 -12.50 34.02
C GLU A 77 -6.53 -13.67 34.89
N LEU A 78 -6.73 -13.52 36.22
CA LEU A 78 -6.36 -14.55 37.19
C LEU A 78 -7.18 -15.81 36.94
N HIS A 79 -6.49 -16.95 36.83
CA HIS A 79 -7.16 -18.22 36.65
C HIS A 79 -8.19 -18.47 37.76
N PRO A 80 -9.45 -18.85 37.42
CA PRO A 80 -10.53 -18.96 38.41
C PRO A 80 -10.17 -19.82 39.63
N ILE A 81 -9.45 -20.93 39.45
CA ILE A 81 -9.01 -21.79 40.54
C ILE A 81 -8.03 -21.04 41.47
N LEU A 82 -7.10 -20.27 40.93
CA LEU A 82 -6.16 -19.49 41.72
C LEU A 82 -6.87 -18.34 42.47
N ALA A 83 -7.82 -17.68 41.83
CA ALA A 83 -8.65 -16.65 42.43
C ALA A 83 -9.41 -17.20 43.65
N GLU A 84 -10.02 -18.39 43.51
CA GLU A 84 -10.77 -19.04 44.56
C GLU A 84 -9.87 -19.47 45.73
N ILE A 85 -8.69 -20.04 45.45
CA ILE A 85 -7.72 -20.43 46.51
C ILE A 85 -7.25 -19.20 47.26
N LEU A 86 -6.90 -18.09 46.59
CA LEU A 86 -6.52 -16.85 47.26
C LEU A 86 -7.67 -16.27 48.11
N HIS A 87 -8.91 -16.37 47.58
CA HIS A 87 -10.10 -15.94 48.32
C HIS A 87 -10.29 -16.76 49.57
N ILE A 88 -10.21 -18.09 49.49
CA ILE A 88 -10.32 -18.99 50.68
C ILE A 88 -9.23 -18.64 51.69
N ILE A 89 -7.98 -18.46 51.28
CA ILE A 89 -6.89 -18.07 52.21
C ILE A 89 -7.22 -16.73 52.88
N SER A 90 -7.75 -15.75 52.13
CA SER A 90 -8.15 -14.45 52.69
C SER A 90 -9.25 -14.57 53.75
N GLU A 91 -10.24 -15.44 53.50
CA GLU A 91 -11.31 -15.68 54.47
C GLU A 91 -10.82 -16.44 55.72
N LEU A 92 -9.92 -17.44 55.53
CA LEU A 92 -9.30 -18.17 56.62
C LEU A 92 -8.43 -17.27 57.49
N GLU A 93 -7.73 -16.28 56.93
CA GLU A 93 -6.98 -15.27 57.71
C GLU A 93 -7.87 -14.49 58.69
N LYS A 94 -9.13 -14.22 58.29
CA LYS A 94 -10.07 -13.51 59.17
C LYS A 94 -10.59 -14.37 60.34
N MET A 95 -10.54 -15.69 60.16
CA MET A 95 -11.08 -16.66 61.12
C MET A 95 -10.01 -17.16 62.14
N GLN A 96 -9.21 -16.32 62.72
CA GLN A 96 -8.12 -16.60 63.70
C GLN A 96 -8.01 -18.09 64.05
N ASP A 97 -6.87 -18.77 63.85
CA ASP A 97 -6.53 -20.19 64.09
C ASP A 97 -6.85 -21.24 63.01
N LYS A 98 -7.46 -20.90 61.87
CA LYS A 98 -7.83 -21.90 60.86
C LYS A 98 -7.08 -21.78 59.53
N SER A 99 -6.22 -20.82 59.37
CA SER A 99 -5.48 -20.56 58.12
C SER A 99 -4.28 -21.52 57.99
N ASN A 100 -4.52 -22.82 57.99
CA ASN A 100 -3.46 -23.82 57.82
C ASN A 100 -3.64 -24.64 56.52
N ILE A 101 -2.54 -25.25 56.07
CA ILE A 101 -2.47 -26.01 54.82
C ILE A 101 -3.49 -27.17 54.82
N ALA A 102 -3.67 -27.85 55.97
CA ALA A 102 -4.61 -28.98 56.07
C ALA A 102 -6.05 -28.52 55.84
N THR A 103 -6.46 -27.43 56.51
CA THR A 103 -7.80 -26.84 56.34
C THR A 103 -8.03 -26.39 54.86
N LEU A 104 -7.05 -25.74 54.24
CA LEU A 104 -7.16 -25.32 52.86
C LEU A 104 -7.31 -26.51 51.90
N LYS A 105 -6.55 -27.60 52.14
CA LYS A 105 -6.65 -28.84 51.40
C LYS A 105 -8.02 -29.48 51.53
N ASP A 106 -8.53 -29.52 52.75
CA ASP A 106 -9.86 -30.10 53.05
C ASP A 106 -11.00 -29.29 52.41
N ILE A 107 -10.89 -27.98 52.34
CA ILE A 107 -11.90 -27.12 51.69
C ILE A 107 -11.86 -27.28 50.19
N THR A 108 -10.67 -27.26 49.60
CA THR A 108 -10.52 -27.27 48.13
C THR A 108 -10.78 -28.64 47.51
N GLN A 109 -10.64 -29.72 48.29
CA GLN A 109 -10.79 -31.11 47.81
C GLN A 109 -9.94 -31.44 46.57
N LEU A 110 -8.87 -30.70 46.33
CA LEU A 110 -7.96 -30.94 45.23
C LEU A 110 -7.09 -32.16 45.46
N ASP A 111 -6.73 -32.84 44.36
CA ASP A 111 -5.72 -33.90 44.42
C ASP A 111 -4.44 -33.37 45.06
N GLY A 112 -3.77 -34.25 45.86
CA GLY A 112 -2.63 -33.84 46.67
C GLY A 112 -1.46 -33.26 45.86
N GLU A 113 -1.17 -33.81 44.67
CA GLU A 113 -0.08 -33.33 43.81
C GLU A 113 -0.43 -31.97 43.22
N ILE A 114 -1.66 -31.84 42.73
CA ILE A 114 -2.17 -30.56 42.14
C ILE A 114 -2.20 -29.47 43.21
N PHE A 115 -2.71 -29.80 44.44
CA PHE A 115 -2.75 -28.86 45.55
C PHE A 115 -1.37 -28.32 45.91
N HIS A 116 -0.38 -29.23 46.09
CA HIS A 116 0.98 -28.85 46.43
C HIS A 116 1.67 -28.05 45.29
N SER A 117 1.42 -28.39 44.05
CA SER A 117 1.94 -27.64 42.91
C SER A 117 1.43 -26.19 42.91
N ILE A 118 0.11 -26.00 43.07
CA ILE A 118 -0.50 -24.68 43.09
C ILE A 118 0.00 -23.87 44.28
N LEU A 119 0.07 -24.47 45.45
CA LEU A 119 0.53 -23.77 46.65
C LEU A 119 1.98 -23.35 46.53
N SER A 120 2.84 -24.24 46.01
CA SER A 120 4.24 -23.94 45.75
C SER A 120 4.39 -22.79 44.72
N ASP A 121 3.62 -22.78 43.67
CA ASP A 121 3.62 -21.70 42.69
C ASP A 121 3.22 -20.35 43.29
N LEU A 122 2.20 -20.34 44.14
CA LEU A 122 1.76 -19.14 44.85
C LEU A 122 2.80 -18.61 45.85
N GLU A 123 3.53 -19.52 46.52
CA GLU A 123 4.65 -19.18 47.41
C GLU A 123 5.85 -18.64 46.63
N ILE A 124 6.25 -19.32 45.53
CA ILE A 124 7.36 -18.92 44.67
C ILE A 124 7.10 -17.55 44.03
N LYS A 125 5.88 -17.30 43.60
CA LYS A 125 5.46 -16.00 43.05
C LYS A 125 5.29 -14.92 44.11
N GLY A 126 5.42 -15.29 45.40
CA GLY A 126 5.32 -14.36 46.53
C GLY A 126 3.91 -13.82 46.77
N TYR A 127 2.87 -14.56 46.41
CA TYR A 127 1.47 -14.19 46.68
C TYR A 127 0.97 -14.72 48.01
N VAL A 128 1.56 -15.82 48.46
CA VAL A 128 1.22 -16.46 49.75
C VAL A 128 2.52 -16.63 50.53
N GLU A 129 2.43 -16.34 51.82
CA GLU A 129 3.47 -16.60 52.83
C GLU A 129 3.07 -17.81 53.65
N ASN A 130 4.00 -18.75 53.82
CA ASN A 130 3.82 -19.93 54.65
C ASN A 130 4.71 -19.84 55.88
N LEU A 131 4.12 -19.53 57.01
CA LEU A 131 4.79 -19.39 58.30
C LEU A 131 4.50 -20.62 59.15
N SER A 132 5.36 -21.65 59.02
CA SER A 132 5.26 -22.90 59.79
C SER A 132 3.91 -23.60 59.63
N GLY A 133 3.39 -23.67 58.42
CA GLY A 133 2.11 -24.31 58.10
C GLY A 133 0.89 -23.38 58.19
N VAL A 134 1.06 -22.13 58.59
CA VAL A 134 0.04 -21.09 58.54
C VAL A 134 0.20 -20.25 57.30
N LEU A 135 -0.83 -20.23 56.48
CA LEU A 135 -0.86 -19.50 55.21
C LEU A 135 -1.40 -18.09 55.40
N LYS A 136 -0.74 -17.11 54.76
CA LYS A 136 -1.20 -15.71 54.73
C LYS A 136 -1.02 -15.13 53.35
N LEU A 137 -1.94 -14.26 52.93
CA LEU A 137 -1.74 -13.48 51.73
C LEU A 137 -0.67 -12.41 51.98
N SER A 138 0.34 -12.41 51.12
CA SER A 138 1.28 -11.31 51.05
C SER A 138 0.59 -10.01 50.59
N LYS A 139 1.31 -8.89 50.63
CA LYS A 139 0.81 -7.65 50.04
C LYS A 139 0.47 -7.83 48.56
N ASN A 140 1.34 -8.51 47.81
CA ASN A 140 1.14 -8.78 46.38
C ASN A 140 -0.06 -9.72 46.14
N GLY A 141 -0.26 -10.72 46.99
CA GLY A 141 -1.42 -11.61 46.92
C GLY A 141 -2.75 -10.89 47.17
N LYS A 142 -2.79 -9.94 48.10
CA LYS A 142 -3.97 -9.09 48.35
C LYS A 142 -4.27 -8.17 47.16
N GLU A 143 -3.24 -7.56 46.57
CA GLU A 143 -3.40 -6.74 45.40
C GLU A 143 -3.85 -7.58 44.17
N LEU A 144 -3.31 -8.78 43.98
CA LEU A 144 -3.70 -9.71 42.93
C LEU A 144 -5.17 -10.10 43.02
N LEU A 145 -5.61 -10.47 44.25
CA LEU A 145 -7.01 -10.83 44.51
C LEU A 145 -7.95 -9.64 44.26
N GLN A 146 -7.55 -8.44 44.64
CA GLN A 146 -8.34 -7.23 44.45
C GLN A 146 -8.46 -6.83 42.97
N LYS A 147 -7.38 -6.93 42.18
CA LYS A 147 -7.32 -6.54 40.77
C LYS A 147 -7.89 -7.61 39.83
N GLY A 148 -7.87 -8.89 40.26
CA GLY A 148 -8.29 -10.03 39.42
C GLY A 148 -7.40 -10.29 38.21
N LYS A 149 -6.23 -9.62 38.13
CA LYS A 149 -5.29 -9.73 37.01
C LYS A 149 -3.87 -9.94 37.51
N GLU A 150 -3.19 -10.90 36.91
CA GLU A 150 -1.79 -11.22 37.18
C GLU A 150 -0.87 -10.55 36.14
N ARG A 151 0.20 -9.90 36.62
CA ARG A 151 1.25 -9.37 35.76
C ARG A 151 2.26 -10.48 35.46
N VAL A 152 2.22 -10.97 34.20
CA VAL A 152 3.13 -12.00 33.70
C VAL A 152 4.15 -11.36 32.79
N ILE A 153 5.43 -11.70 32.99
CA ILE A 153 6.51 -11.24 32.10
C ILE A 153 6.85 -12.38 31.16
N GLU A 154 6.68 -12.15 29.88
CA GLU A 154 7.01 -13.12 28.82
C GLU A 154 8.15 -12.59 27.94
N GLN A 155 8.94 -13.51 27.41
CA GLN A 155 9.93 -13.19 26.39
C GLN A 155 9.33 -13.48 25.03
N GLU A 156 9.31 -12.47 24.16
CA GLU A 156 8.82 -12.57 22.80
C GLU A 156 9.90 -12.24 21.78
N SER A 157 9.65 -12.62 20.54
CA SER A 157 10.50 -12.22 19.43
C SER A 157 9.66 -11.82 18.23
N LYS A 158 10.11 -10.75 17.54
CA LYS A 158 9.53 -10.32 16.26
C LYS A 158 10.64 -9.99 15.26
N TYR A 159 10.30 -9.95 13.99
CA TYR A 159 11.19 -9.50 12.94
C TYR A 159 10.91 -8.04 12.62
N VAL A 160 11.98 -7.26 12.45
CA VAL A 160 11.90 -5.84 12.10
C VAL A 160 12.59 -5.59 10.78
N GLN A 161 12.01 -4.68 10.01
CA GLN A 161 12.61 -4.08 8.83
C GLN A 161 13.00 -2.66 9.17
N ILE A 162 14.28 -2.36 9.04
CA ILE A 162 14.84 -1.04 9.36
C ILE A 162 15.41 -0.46 8.06
N ASP A 163 15.06 0.80 7.79
CA ASP A 163 15.61 1.55 6.68
C ASP A 163 17.13 1.69 6.84
N ALA A 164 17.87 1.21 5.86
CA ALA A 164 19.33 1.17 5.97
C ALA A 164 20.00 2.50 5.60
N ILE A 165 19.26 3.51 5.17
CA ILE A 165 19.77 4.85 4.84
C ILE A 165 19.40 5.83 5.97
N PHE A 166 18.12 5.85 6.38
CA PHE A 166 17.62 6.79 7.39
C PHE A 166 17.60 6.20 8.82
N GLY A 167 17.45 4.88 8.94
CA GLY A 167 17.42 4.20 10.23
C GLY A 167 16.05 4.01 10.83
N ASP A 168 14.97 4.33 10.08
CA ASP A 168 13.60 4.16 10.55
C ASP A 168 13.17 2.70 10.62
N VAL A 169 12.33 2.38 11.59
CA VAL A 169 11.63 1.09 11.62
C VAL A 169 10.44 1.17 10.67
N VAL A 170 10.52 0.45 9.55
CA VAL A 170 9.53 0.51 8.47
C VAL A 170 8.42 -0.53 8.66
N ALA A 171 8.78 -1.72 9.13
CA ALA A 171 7.83 -2.79 9.35
C ALA A 171 8.27 -3.69 10.51
N VAL A 172 7.28 -4.27 11.17
CA VAL A 172 7.46 -5.32 12.18
C VAL A 172 6.54 -6.49 11.81
N ALA A 173 7.04 -7.70 11.94
CA ALA A 173 6.30 -8.90 11.59
C ALA A 173 6.58 -10.04 12.58
N GLN A 174 5.60 -10.91 12.75
CA GLN A 174 5.73 -12.10 13.60
C GLN A 174 6.72 -13.11 13.00
N ARG A 175 6.75 -13.23 11.69
CA ARG A 175 7.60 -14.22 10.98
C ARG A 175 8.48 -13.54 9.94
N ALA A 176 9.69 -14.07 9.77
CA ALA A 176 10.64 -13.56 8.79
C ALA A 176 10.08 -13.47 7.35
N LYS A 177 9.22 -14.42 6.96
CA LYS A 177 8.63 -14.48 5.62
C LYS A 177 7.58 -13.40 5.35
N ASP A 178 7.03 -12.79 6.37
CA ASP A 178 6.00 -11.76 6.22
C ASP A 178 6.64 -10.40 5.86
N ILE A 179 7.98 -10.28 5.94
CA ILE A 179 8.75 -9.16 5.42
C ILE A 179 9.34 -9.58 4.07
N HIS A 180 8.76 -9.07 2.99
CA HIS A 180 9.16 -9.39 1.62
C HIS A 180 10.31 -8.50 1.17
N LEU A 181 11.51 -9.07 1.13
CA LEU A 181 12.73 -8.39 0.70
C LEU A 181 13.56 -9.31 -0.21
N GLU A 182 14.30 -8.72 -1.14
CA GLU A 182 15.18 -9.41 -2.05
C GLU A 182 16.60 -9.51 -1.47
N ASP A 183 17.28 -10.64 -1.65
CA ASP A 183 18.66 -10.86 -1.20
C ASP A 183 19.71 -10.59 -2.30
N ARG A 184 19.26 -10.40 -3.53
CA ARG A 184 20.11 -10.25 -4.72
C ARG A 184 19.74 -9.01 -5.52
N VAL A 185 20.76 -8.38 -6.08
CA VAL A 185 20.65 -7.21 -6.93
C VAL A 185 21.05 -7.57 -8.36
N ASP A 186 20.27 -7.11 -9.33
CA ASP A 186 20.59 -7.26 -10.74
C ASP A 186 21.81 -6.42 -11.10
N LYS A 187 22.69 -6.91 -11.98
CA LYS A 187 23.95 -6.25 -12.33
C LYS A 187 23.78 -4.89 -12.99
N GLU A 188 22.66 -4.68 -13.71
CA GLU A 188 22.38 -3.45 -14.45
C GLU A 188 21.55 -2.45 -13.63
N ALA A 189 21.07 -2.85 -12.47
CA ALA A 189 20.29 -2.01 -11.58
C ALA A 189 21.20 -1.05 -10.76
N ILE A 190 20.61 0.02 -10.27
CA ILE A 190 21.24 0.91 -9.32
C ILE A 190 21.09 0.28 -7.93
N GLU A 191 22.21 -0.05 -7.27
CA GLU A 191 22.21 -0.48 -5.88
C GLU A 191 22.57 0.69 -4.97
N LEU A 192 21.63 1.13 -4.12
CA LEU A 192 21.95 2.08 -3.07
C LEU A 192 22.68 1.39 -1.92
N LYS A 193 23.73 2.03 -1.44
CA LYS A 193 24.51 1.50 -0.33
C LYS A 193 23.88 1.86 1.00
N PRO A 194 23.78 0.90 1.93
CA PRO A 194 23.33 1.19 3.27
C PRO A 194 24.33 2.11 3.99
N ASP A 195 23.83 2.96 4.87
CA ASP A 195 24.65 3.63 5.84
C ASP A 195 25.05 2.63 6.93
N SER A 196 26.35 2.41 7.07
CA SER A 196 26.89 1.49 8.06
C SER A 196 26.61 1.92 9.50
N GLN A 197 26.39 3.21 9.74
CA GLN A 197 26.04 3.77 11.04
C GLN A 197 24.59 3.45 11.42
N LYS A 198 23.73 3.14 10.45
CA LYS A 198 22.32 2.78 10.67
C LYS A 198 22.09 1.27 10.83
N ARG A 199 23.17 0.48 10.81
CA ARG A 199 23.05 -0.96 11.06
C ARG A 199 22.68 -1.21 12.52
N PRO A 200 21.52 -1.83 12.83
CA PRO A 200 21.08 -2.04 14.20
C PRO A 200 22.01 -3.00 14.93
N ARG A 201 22.39 -2.67 16.17
CA ARG A 201 23.25 -3.49 17.03
C ARG A 201 22.72 -3.47 18.45
N THR A 202 22.82 -4.59 19.15
CA THR A 202 22.41 -4.68 20.57
C THR A 202 23.16 -3.67 21.45
N GLN A 203 24.45 -3.42 21.14
CA GLN A 203 25.27 -2.47 21.90
C GLN A 203 24.84 -1.01 21.72
N GLU A 204 24.07 -0.71 20.68
CA GLU A 204 23.60 0.63 20.35
C GLU A 204 22.15 0.89 20.77
N LEU A 205 21.52 -0.03 21.51
CA LEU A 205 20.14 0.14 21.98
C LEU A 205 19.92 1.42 22.78
N HIS A 206 20.95 1.87 23.51
CA HIS A 206 20.89 3.08 24.34
C HIS A 206 21.56 4.30 23.70
N ASN A 207 22.14 4.15 22.49
CA ASN A 207 22.74 5.26 21.78
C ASN A 207 21.64 6.07 21.10
N GLU A 208 21.88 7.37 20.95
CA GLU A 208 21.01 8.24 20.15
C GLU A 208 20.94 7.71 18.72
N PHE A 209 19.72 7.57 18.27
CA PHE A 209 19.38 7.14 16.93
C PHE A 209 18.45 8.20 16.40
N LYS A 210 17.99 8.33 15.31
CA LYS A 210 17.19 9.36 14.69
C LYS A 210 16.47 10.33 15.68
N ASP A 211 16.58 11.64 15.46
CA ASP A 211 15.91 12.72 16.23
C ASP A 211 16.15 12.68 17.76
N ASN A 212 17.33 12.23 18.18
CA ASN A 212 17.71 12.06 19.59
C ASN A 212 16.96 10.94 20.35
N LEU A 213 16.26 10.07 19.66
CA LEU A 213 15.69 8.86 20.27
C LEU A 213 16.75 7.76 20.33
N THR A 214 16.67 6.90 21.33
CA THR A 214 17.46 5.67 21.35
C THR A 214 16.84 4.64 20.41
N LEU A 215 17.64 3.71 19.88
CA LEU A 215 17.12 2.60 19.07
C LEU A 215 16.06 1.79 19.84
N GLU A 216 16.23 1.63 21.16
CA GLU A 216 15.25 0.97 22.00
C GLU A 216 13.90 1.70 22.00
N GLN A 217 13.91 3.03 22.12
CA GLN A 217 12.67 3.83 22.08
C GLN A 217 11.95 3.69 20.74
N VAL A 218 12.68 3.80 19.63
CA VAL A 218 12.12 3.63 18.27
C VAL A 218 11.50 2.24 18.09
N LEU A 219 12.18 1.20 18.57
CA LEU A 219 11.66 -0.18 18.52
C LEU A 219 10.43 -0.38 19.39
N ARG A 220 10.40 0.22 20.59
CA ARG A 220 9.23 0.17 21.50
C ARG A 220 8.01 0.81 20.86
N GLU A 221 8.16 1.98 20.26
CA GLU A 221 7.06 2.68 19.57
C GLU A 221 6.54 1.86 18.39
N ALA A 222 7.44 1.28 17.59
CA ALA A 222 7.07 0.44 16.47
C ALA A 222 6.33 -0.85 16.90
N LEU A 223 6.74 -1.46 18.00
CA LEU A 223 6.09 -2.66 18.55
C LEU A 223 4.72 -2.34 19.16
N SER A 224 4.61 -1.24 19.90
CA SER A 224 3.35 -0.81 20.53
C SER A 224 2.28 -0.44 19.48
N GLY A 225 2.68 0.18 18.40
CA GLY A 225 1.77 0.60 17.33
C GLY A 225 1.17 -0.55 16.49
N LEU A 226 1.69 -1.77 16.63
CA LEU A 226 1.17 -2.94 15.92
C LEU A 226 0.00 -3.59 16.62
N ASP A 227 0.02 -3.65 17.94
CA ASP A 227 -1.06 -4.25 18.72
C ASP A 227 -2.38 -3.51 18.47
N ASP A 228 -2.33 -2.18 18.28
CA ASP A 228 -3.50 -1.37 17.91
C ASP A 228 -4.04 -1.68 16.48
N ARG A 229 -3.23 -2.21 15.57
CA ARG A 229 -3.63 -2.54 14.18
C ARG A 229 -4.12 -3.97 14.03
N GLU A 230 -3.53 -4.92 14.74
CA GLU A 230 -3.97 -6.32 14.71
C GLU A 230 -5.35 -6.49 15.36
N GLU A 231 -5.63 -5.78 16.45
CA GLU A 231 -6.97 -5.78 17.08
C GLU A 231 -8.06 -5.21 16.17
N LYS A 232 -7.78 -4.15 15.41
CA LYS A 232 -8.75 -3.56 14.46
C LYS A 232 -9.08 -4.46 13.27
N SER A 233 -8.18 -5.38 12.89
CA SER A 233 -8.39 -6.29 11.76
C SER A 233 -9.15 -7.57 12.14
N GLN A 234 -9.10 -7.99 13.41
CA GLN A 234 -9.77 -9.22 13.89
C GLN A 234 -11.18 -8.97 14.43
N ASN A 235 -11.51 -7.75 14.82
CA ASN A 235 -12.77 -7.40 15.50
C ASN A 235 -13.90 -6.91 14.59
N ALA A 236 -13.87 -7.17 13.28
CA ALA A 236 -14.96 -6.78 12.39
C ALA A 236 -16.29 -7.56 12.62
N ASN A 237 -16.30 -8.62 13.44
CA ASN A 237 -17.48 -9.48 13.65
C ASN A 237 -17.69 -10.05 15.06
N ALA A 238 -17.19 -9.44 16.12
CA ALA A 238 -17.45 -9.92 17.46
C ALA A 238 -17.74 -8.76 18.43
N GLU A 239 -19.00 -8.63 18.82
CA GLU A 239 -19.41 -7.91 20.03
C GLU A 239 -18.93 -8.70 21.28
N SER A 240 -17.66 -8.68 21.56
CA SER A 240 -17.12 -9.06 22.86
C SER A 240 -16.17 -7.95 23.30
N GLN A 241 -16.59 -7.27 24.38
CA GLN A 241 -15.74 -6.39 25.17
C GLN A 241 -14.60 -7.24 25.78
N VAL A 242 -13.60 -7.58 24.99
CA VAL A 242 -12.32 -8.04 25.52
C VAL A 242 -11.58 -6.80 25.96
N SER A 243 -11.45 -6.64 27.27
CA SER A 243 -10.62 -5.60 27.89
C SER A 243 -9.26 -5.57 27.22
N LYS A 244 -8.82 -4.38 26.75
CA LYS A 244 -7.46 -4.15 26.25
C LYS A 244 -6.48 -4.84 27.18
N ALA A 245 -5.79 -5.87 26.71
CA ALA A 245 -4.64 -6.39 27.39
C ALA A 245 -3.62 -5.24 27.45
N GLU A 246 -3.35 -4.72 28.63
CA GLU A 246 -2.32 -3.70 28.82
C GLU A 246 -0.97 -4.38 28.60
N TYR A 247 -0.40 -4.16 27.40
CA TYR A 247 0.96 -4.58 27.06
C TYR A 247 1.92 -3.48 27.44
N ASP A 248 2.96 -3.84 28.19
CA ASP A 248 4.05 -2.94 28.51
C ASP A 248 5.38 -3.60 28.13
N ILE A 249 6.09 -3.00 27.15
CA ILE A 249 7.40 -3.49 26.74
C ILE A 249 8.43 -3.08 27.79
N ILE A 250 8.90 -4.04 28.57
CA ILE A 250 9.82 -3.82 29.68
C ILE A 250 11.23 -3.51 29.19
N ALA A 251 11.73 -4.33 28.24
CA ALA A 251 13.08 -4.20 27.73
C ALA A 251 13.22 -4.87 26.35
N ILE A 252 14.08 -4.33 25.51
CA ILE A 252 14.61 -4.99 24.32
C ILE A 252 15.94 -5.64 24.74
N ASP A 253 15.97 -6.97 24.75
CA ASP A 253 17.14 -7.71 25.26
C ASP A 253 18.21 -7.90 24.21
N GLU A 254 17.83 -8.17 22.95
CA GLU A 254 18.78 -8.54 21.91
C GLU A 254 18.25 -8.22 20.51
N ILE A 255 19.16 -7.79 19.63
CA ILE A 255 18.94 -7.71 18.18
C ILE A 255 19.86 -8.75 17.52
N ARG A 256 19.25 -9.77 16.89
CA ARG A 256 19.98 -10.86 16.26
C ARG A 256 20.23 -10.64 14.78
N GLU A 257 21.47 -10.84 14.39
CA GLU A 257 21.92 -11.01 13.01
C GLU A 257 21.26 -10.08 11.98
N PRO A 258 21.41 -8.75 12.11
CA PRO A 258 20.88 -7.85 11.10
C PRO A 258 21.53 -8.14 9.75
N LYS A 259 20.71 -8.61 8.80
CA LYS A 259 21.12 -8.93 7.42
C LYS A 259 20.62 -7.86 6.48
N LYS A 260 21.45 -7.51 5.50
CA LYS A 260 21.08 -6.59 4.43
C LYS A 260 20.20 -7.31 3.40
N PHE A 261 19.10 -6.67 3.06
CA PHE A 261 18.18 -7.03 2.01
C PHE A 261 17.79 -5.80 1.22
N PHE A 262 16.98 -5.98 0.17
CA PHE A 262 16.56 -4.89 -0.70
C PHE A 262 15.08 -4.97 -1.02
N THR A 263 14.50 -3.80 -1.30
CA THR A 263 13.27 -3.67 -2.07
C THR A 263 13.63 -3.07 -3.41
N SER A 264 13.14 -3.66 -4.50
CA SER A 264 13.35 -3.14 -5.83
C SER A 264 12.25 -2.16 -6.20
N TYR A 265 12.64 -1.01 -6.74
CA TYR A 265 11.75 0.01 -7.27
C TYR A 265 12.04 0.23 -8.74
N PHE A 266 11.02 0.51 -9.53
CA PHE A 266 11.19 0.92 -10.91
C PHE A 266 11.15 2.44 -11.00
N CYS A 267 12.27 3.05 -11.39
CA CYS A 267 12.47 4.49 -11.34
C CYS A 267 12.63 5.07 -12.75
N LEU A 268 11.90 6.14 -13.02
CA LEU A 268 11.96 6.94 -14.22
C LEU A 268 12.71 8.25 -13.91
N PHE A 269 13.72 8.57 -14.73
CA PHE A 269 14.60 9.71 -14.52
C PHE A 269 14.36 10.78 -15.57
N TYR A 270 14.14 12.00 -15.13
CA TYR A 270 13.83 13.16 -15.98
C TYR A 270 14.89 14.24 -15.85
N LYS A 271 15.10 14.97 -16.93
CA LYS A 271 15.93 16.18 -16.99
C LYS A 271 15.23 17.30 -17.69
N ASN A 272 15.50 18.55 -17.29
CA ASN A 272 15.12 19.75 -18.01
C ASN A 272 16.33 20.35 -18.77
N ALA A 273 16.11 21.46 -19.48
CA ALA A 273 17.17 22.17 -20.21
C ALA A 273 18.29 22.72 -19.32
N GLU A 274 18.01 22.92 -18.02
CA GLU A 274 18.97 23.38 -17.02
C GLU A 274 19.73 22.23 -16.34
N GLU A 275 19.61 20.99 -16.85
CA GLU A 275 20.20 19.79 -16.26
C GLU A 275 19.65 19.41 -14.87
N LYS A 276 18.57 20.04 -14.42
CA LYS A 276 17.89 19.65 -13.17
C LYS A 276 17.24 18.28 -13.36
N GLU A 277 17.37 17.43 -12.37
CA GLU A 277 16.82 16.07 -12.41
C GLU A 277 15.59 15.93 -11.54
N LYS A 278 14.65 15.10 -12.00
CA LYS A 278 13.50 14.62 -11.22
C LYS A 278 13.38 13.12 -11.39
N ILE A 279 12.69 12.49 -10.45
CA ILE A 279 12.46 11.04 -10.43
C ILE A 279 10.98 10.76 -10.20
N LEU A 280 10.46 9.74 -10.88
CA LEU A 280 9.20 9.10 -10.54
C LEU A 280 9.45 7.64 -10.23
N VAL A 281 8.77 7.13 -9.22
CA VAL A 281 8.78 5.71 -8.89
C VAL A 281 7.45 5.11 -9.29
N ILE A 282 7.53 3.98 -9.99
CA ILE A 282 6.37 3.26 -10.52
C ILE A 282 6.22 1.94 -9.76
N ASP A 283 5.00 1.63 -9.36
CA ASP A 283 4.64 0.37 -8.71
C ASP A 283 4.52 -0.81 -9.70
N GLU A 284 4.23 -2.00 -9.18
CA GLU A 284 4.03 -3.21 -9.97
C GLU A 284 2.83 -3.15 -10.94
N LYS A 285 1.94 -2.15 -10.76
CA LYS A 285 0.77 -1.92 -11.63
C LYS A 285 1.01 -0.83 -12.68
N TYR A 286 2.26 -0.35 -12.76
CA TYR A 286 2.66 0.76 -13.63
C TYR A 286 1.98 2.09 -13.29
N GLU A 287 1.63 2.30 -12.01
CA GLU A 287 1.12 3.55 -11.48
C GLU A 287 2.20 4.25 -10.64
N ILE A 288 2.07 5.57 -10.47
CA ILE A 288 3.03 6.34 -9.67
C ILE A 288 2.88 5.99 -8.20
N ASP A 289 3.96 5.47 -7.61
CA ASP A 289 4.08 5.37 -6.16
C ASP A 289 4.54 6.71 -5.59
N SER A 290 3.58 7.50 -5.09
CA SER A 290 3.85 8.83 -4.56
C SER A 290 4.75 8.82 -3.33
N SER A 291 4.63 7.80 -2.47
CA SER A 291 5.44 7.67 -1.25
C SER A 291 6.89 7.35 -1.58
N ALA A 292 7.12 6.37 -2.45
CA ALA A 292 8.46 6.05 -2.92
C ALA A 292 9.05 7.19 -3.77
N THR A 293 8.24 7.89 -4.56
CA THR A 293 8.69 9.07 -5.33
C THR A 293 9.24 10.16 -4.41
N LYS A 294 8.55 10.49 -3.32
CA LYS A 294 9.02 11.46 -2.30
C LYS A 294 10.33 11.01 -1.67
N LEU A 295 10.43 9.74 -1.29
CA LEU A 295 11.64 9.15 -0.73
C LEU A 295 12.83 9.29 -1.70
N PHE A 296 12.65 8.92 -2.96
CA PHE A 296 13.71 8.97 -3.96
C PHE A 296 14.06 10.40 -4.39
N ALA A 297 13.10 11.34 -4.34
CA ALA A 297 13.36 12.75 -4.60
C ALA A 297 14.39 13.35 -3.61
N ILE A 298 14.37 12.92 -2.35
CA ILE A 298 15.36 13.32 -1.35
C ILE A 298 16.75 12.71 -1.65
N LEU A 299 16.79 11.54 -2.27
CA LEU A 299 18.01 10.80 -2.49
C LEU A 299 18.73 11.12 -3.80
N ILE A 300 17.99 11.66 -4.80
CA ILE A 300 18.53 11.83 -6.16
C ILE A 300 19.79 12.67 -6.24
N ASP A 301 19.91 13.68 -5.38
CA ASP A 301 21.07 14.58 -5.31
C ASP A 301 22.20 14.05 -4.41
N THR A 302 21.98 12.91 -3.74
CA THR A 302 22.99 12.36 -2.86
C THR A 302 24.15 11.72 -3.63
N SER A 303 25.36 11.81 -3.06
CA SER A 303 26.55 11.16 -3.63
C SER A 303 26.39 9.64 -3.74
N ASN A 304 25.67 9.03 -2.82
CA ASN A 304 25.36 7.59 -2.83
C ASN A 304 24.58 7.19 -4.08
N PHE A 305 23.54 7.96 -4.40
CA PHE A 305 22.71 7.73 -5.58
C PHE A 305 23.49 7.96 -6.88
N ASN A 306 24.14 9.11 -7.01
CA ASN A 306 24.88 9.51 -8.20
C ASN A 306 26.08 8.61 -8.53
N ALA A 307 26.83 8.18 -7.52
CA ALA A 307 27.96 7.26 -7.71
C ALA A 307 27.52 5.90 -8.27
N ASN A 308 26.34 5.42 -7.91
CA ASN A 308 25.82 4.14 -8.37
C ASN A 308 25.07 4.26 -9.72
N LYS A 309 24.44 5.39 -9.99
CA LYS A 309 23.78 5.69 -11.26
C LYS A 309 24.73 5.63 -12.46
N ASN A 310 25.96 6.10 -12.29
CA ASN A 310 26.97 6.16 -13.35
C ASN A 310 27.59 4.80 -13.72
N LYS A 311 27.31 3.75 -12.96
CA LYS A 311 27.85 2.39 -13.22
C LYS A 311 27.10 1.59 -14.27
N ALA A 312 26.00 2.11 -14.81
CA ALA A 312 25.22 1.38 -15.83
C ALA A 312 25.98 1.20 -17.13
N SER A 313 25.69 0.10 -17.79
CA SER A 313 26.31 -0.22 -19.07
C SER A 313 25.96 0.83 -20.14
N ARG A 314 26.92 1.06 -21.05
CA ARG A 314 26.75 2.02 -22.16
C ARG A 314 25.61 1.59 -23.10
N GLU A 315 25.42 0.29 -23.25
CA GLU A 315 24.36 -0.31 -24.09
C GLU A 315 22.96 -0.02 -23.57
N SER A 316 22.72 -0.10 -22.28
CA SER A 316 21.40 0.24 -21.70
C SER A 316 21.05 1.72 -21.90
N LYS A 317 22.05 2.60 -21.79
CA LYS A 317 21.85 4.05 -22.01
C LYS A 317 21.52 4.38 -23.45
N GLU A 318 22.19 3.75 -24.43
CA GLU A 318 21.96 3.97 -25.85
C GLU A 318 20.57 3.44 -26.27
N LYS A 319 20.21 2.23 -25.83
CA LYS A 319 18.90 1.63 -26.11
C LYS A 319 17.78 2.50 -25.55
N PHE A 320 17.92 2.99 -24.31
CA PHE A 320 16.90 3.82 -23.68
C PHE A 320 16.81 5.22 -24.30
N SER A 321 17.94 5.83 -24.64
CA SER A 321 17.98 7.13 -25.34
C SER A 321 17.23 7.08 -26.67
N ASN A 322 17.38 6.01 -27.44
CA ASN A 322 16.68 5.84 -28.71
C ASN A 322 15.16 5.67 -28.50
N LEU A 323 14.74 4.83 -27.55
CA LEU A 323 13.32 4.64 -27.20
C LEU A 323 12.68 5.95 -26.71
N THR A 324 13.41 6.72 -25.91
CA THR A 324 12.93 8.01 -25.40
C THR A 324 12.83 9.05 -26.52
N ALA A 325 13.81 9.11 -27.41
CA ALA A 325 13.77 10.02 -28.56
C ALA A 325 12.59 9.74 -29.48
N GLU A 326 12.33 8.46 -29.81
CA GLU A 326 11.17 8.05 -30.59
C GLU A 326 9.85 8.37 -29.91
N ALA A 327 9.76 8.14 -28.57
CA ALA A 327 8.56 8.44 -27.80
C ALA A 327 8.31 9.95 -27.71
N ILE A 328 9.37 10.76 -27.54
CA ILE A 328 9.27 12.22 -27.54
C ILE A 328 8.87 12.72 -28.92
N GLU A 329 9.46 12.22 -29.98
CA GLU A 329 9.11 12.60 -31.37
C GLU A 329 7.65 12.26 -31.68
N LYS A 330 7.19 11.07 -31.27
CA LYS A 330 5.78 10.68 -31.34
C LYS A 330 4.87 11.58 -30.49
N GLN A 331 5.29 11.99 -29.29
CA GLN A 331 4.49 12.88 -28.43
C GLN A 331 4.51 14.35 -28.86
N VAL A 332 5.63 14.85 -29.35
CA VAL A 332 5.71 16.23 -29.90
C VAL A 332 4.84 16.34 -31.17
N ASN A 333 4.69 15.23 -31.90
CA ASN A 333 3.79 15.10 -33.04
C ASN A 333 2.37 14.63 -32.67
N LEU A 334 2.09 14.34 -31.40
CA LEU A 334 0.76 14.02 -30.88
C LEU A 334 -0.10 15.29 -30.65
N GLU A 335 -0.27 16.10 -31.66
CA GLU A 335 -1.62 16.53 -32.00
C GLU A 335 -2.37 15.23 -32.32
N LEU A 336 -3.31 14.85 -31.47
CA LEU A 336 -4.15 13.66 -31.68
C LEU A 336 -4.63 13.71 -33.13
N ASP A 337 -4.33 12.70 -33.91
CA ASP A 337 -4.79 12.68 -35.30
C ASP A 337 -6.31 12.48 -35.32
N LEU A 338 -7.00 13.62 -35.39
CA LEU A 338 -8.45 13.67 -35.50
C LEU A 338 -8.91 13.72 -36.97
N SER A 339 -8.08 13.37 -37.94
CA SER A 339 -8.49 13.30 -39.32
C SER A 339 -9.52 12.18 -39.54
N GLU A 340 -10.39 12.35 -40.55
CA GLU A 340 -11.36 11.31 -40.91
C GLU A 340 -10.64 10.00 -41.27
N GLY A 341 -11.02 8.91 -40.63
CA GLY A 341 -10.44 7.59 -40.83
C GLY A 341 -9.11 7.33 -40.13
N ALA A 342 -8.60 8.28 -39.32
CA ALA A 342 -7.39 8.05 -38.52
C ALA A 342 -7.56 6.82 -37.63
N THR A 343 -6.55 5.96 -37.61
CA THR A 343 -6.54 4.73 -36.83
C THR A 343 -5.94 4.98 -35.47
N ILE A 344 -6.61 4.49 -34.43
CA ILE A 344 -6.21 4.62 -33.04
C ILE A 344 -5.87 3.22 -32.51
N GLU A 345 -4.66 3.04 -32.02
CA GLU A 345 -4.23 1.78 -31.42
C GLU A 345 -4.47 1.73 -29.92
N THR A 346 -4.38 0.53 -29.33
CA THR A 346 -4.73 0.23 -27.95
C THR A 346 -4.23 1.27 -26.94
N THR A 347 -2.95 1.64 -27.00
CA THR A 347 -2.30 2.53 -26.03
C THR A 347 -2.73 3.99 -26.15
N GLN A 348 -3.25 4.41 -27.29
CA GLN A 348 -3.64 5.78 -27.59
C GLN A 348 -5.04 6.14 -27.09
N HIS A 349 -5.94 5.16 -26.91
CA HIS A 349 -7.34 5.41 -26.60
C HIS A 349 -7.54 6.25 -25.31
N LYS A 350 -6.71 6.04 -24.29
CA LYS A 350 -6.78 6.82 -23.05
C LYS A 350 -6.62 8.32 -23.31
N GLU A 351 -5.69 8.70 -24.16
CA GLU A 351 -5.42 10.09 -24.49
C GLU A 351 -6.58 10.74 -25.24
N TYR A 352 -7.22 10.01 -26.15
CA TYR A 352 -8.42 10.48 -26.84
C TYR A 352 -9.60 10.70 -25.90
N LEU A 353 -9.79 9.83 -24.89
CA LEU A 353 -10.84 10.03 -23.89
C LEU A 353 -10.54 11.25 -23.00
N LEU A 354 -9.30 11.38 -22.53
CA LEU A 354 -8.89 12.55 -21.73
C LEU A 354 -9.00 13.84 -22.54
N TYR A 355 -8.57 13.83 -23.80
CA TYR A 355 -8.74 14.96 -24.71
C TYR A 355 -10.21 15.34 -24.86
N THR A 356 -11.08 14.35 -25.12
CA THR A 356 -12.53 14.56 -25.28
C THR A 356 -13.13 15.20 -24.03
N LEU A 357 -12.82 14.69 -22.82
CA LEU A 357 -13.30 15.24 -21.56
C LEU A 357 -12.80 16.67 -21.28
N LYS A 358 -11.60 17.01 -21.75
CA LYS A 358 -11.01 18.35 -21.57
C LYS A 358 -11.51 19.37 -22.60
N LYS A 359 -11.75 18.95 -23.84
CA LYS A 359 -12.01 19.82 -25.00
C LYS A 359 -13.47 19.99 -25.37
N ALA A 360 -14.33 19.06 -24.98
CA ALA A 360 -15.77 19.20 -25.20
C ALA A 360 -16.31 20.53 -24.69
N LYS A 361 -17.20 21.13 -25.50
CA LYS A 361 -17.84 22.40 -25.19
C LYS A 361 -19.30 22.23 -24.76
N GLN A 362 -19.94 21.15 -25.22
CA GLN A 362 -21.36 20.89 -24.98
C GLN A 362 -21.61 19.52 -24.38
N ALA A 363 -21.07 18.45 -24.98
CA ALA A 363 -21.39 17.10 -24.54
C ALA A 363 -20.30 16.06 -24.87
N VAL A 364 -20.15 15.10 -24.00
CA VAL A 364 -19.38 13.86 -24.20
C VAL A 364 -20.35 12.67 -24.13
N TYR A 365 -20.29 11.79 -25.12
CA TYR A 365 -21.07 10.56 -25.13
C TYR A 365 -20.14 9.36 -25.16
N ILE A 366 -20.34 8.43 -24.24
CA ILE A 366 -19.50 7.23 -24.10
C ILE A 366 -20.41 6.00 -24.15
N HIS A 367 -20.15 5.08 -25.08
CA HIS A 367 -20.77 3.77 -25.09
C HIS A 367 -19.72 2.71 -24.81
N SER A 368 -19.86 1.99 -23.72
CA SER A 368 -18.95 0.92 -23.29
C SER A 368 -19.76 -0.25 -22.73
N PRO A 369 -19.74 -1.45 -23.35
CA PRO A 369 -20.57 -2.59 -22.91
C PRO A 369 -20.36 -2.95 -21.46
N TRP A 370 -19.15 -2.79 -20.97
CA TRP A 370 -18.77 -3.05 -19.58
C TRP A 370 -18.17 -1.82 -18.92
N VAL A 371 -18.39 -1.72 -17.60
CA VAL A 371 -17.87 -0.66 -16.76
C VAL A 371 -17.18 -1.29 -15.55
N ARG A 372 -15.94 -0.89 -15.28
CA ARG A 372 -15.12 -1.40 -14.17
C ARG A 372 -14.53 -0.23 -13.39
N HIS A 373 -14.64 -0.33 -12.07
CA HIS A 373 -14.29 0.76 -11.16
C HIS A 373 -12.83 1.22 -11.28
N ASN A 374 -11.90 0.28 -11.43
CA ASN A 374 -10.48 0.62 -11.61
C ASN A 374 -10.23 1.51 -12.83
N VAL A 375 -11.00 1.32 -13.91
CA VAL A 375 -10.88 2.14 -15.14
C VAL A 375 -11.60 3.47 -14.98
N VAL A 376 -12.86 3.45 -14.48
CA VAL A 376 -13.65 4.69 -14.28
C VAL A 376 -12.95 5.63 -13.30
N LYS A 377 -12.32 5.08 -12.26
CA LYS A 377 -11.57 5.83 -11.25
C LYS A 377 -10.45 6.68 -11.84
N GLU A 378 -9.79 6.21 -12.89
CA GLU A 378 -8.75 6.97 -13.59
C GLU A 378 -9.30 8.24 -14.26
N TYR A 379 -10.58 8.21 -14.68
CA TYR A 379 -11.23 9.34 -15.34
C TYR A 379 -12.12 10.16 -14.41
N GLU A 380 -12.31 9.75 -13.15
CA GLU A 380 -13.26 10.37 -12.20
C GLU A 380 -13.09 11.89 -12.13
N LYS A 381 -11.88 12.38 -11.87
CA LYS A 381 -11.60 13.81 -11.76
C LYS A 381 -11.89 14.57 -13.06
N HIS A 382 -11.59 13.97 -14.21
CA HIS A 382 -11.82 14.59 -15.52
C HIS A 382 -13.30 14.64 -15.88
N ILE A 383 -14.05 13.59 -15.54
CA ILE A 383 -15.51 13.55 -15.70
C ILE A 383 -16.16 14.60 -14.78
N GLU A 384 -15.78 14.63 -13.50
CA GLU A 384 -16.30 15.63 -12.55
C GLU A 384 -15.97 17.06 -12.98
N SER A 385 -14.75 17.31 -13.48
CA SER A 385 -14.35 18.62 -14.04
C SER A 385 -15.21 19.02 -15.25
N ALA A 386 -15.50 18.10 -16.16
CA ALA A 386 -16.38 18.37 -17.30
C ALA A 386 -17.80 18.69 -16.83
N LEU A 387 -18.34 17.92 -15.87
CA LEU A 387 -19.66 18.14 -15.29
C LEU A 387 -19.77 19.49 -14.58
N GLN A 388 -18.77 19.86 -13.81
CA GLN A 388 -18.67 21.18 -13.13
C GLN A 388 -18.66 22.36 -14.12
N LYS A 389 -18.06 22.18 -15.29
CA LYS A 389 -18.07 23.16 -16.38
C LYS A 389 -19.41 23.23 -17.15
N GLY A 390 -20.39 22.43 -16.75
CA GLY A 390 -21.68 22.35 -17.42
C GLY A 390 -21.70 21.48 -18.67
N ILE A 391 -20.62 20.76 -18.97
CA ILE A 391 -20.55 19.82 -20.12
C ILE A 391 -21.44 18.62 -19.78
N LYS A 392 -22.30 18.24 -20.71
CA LYS A 392 -23.14 17.05 -20.58
C LYS A 392 -22.26 15.79 -20.76
N VAL A 393 -22.30 14.89 -19.79
CA VAL A 393 -21.69 13.56 -19.91
C VAL A 393 -22.78 12.50 -19.95
N SER A 394 -22.88 11.78 -21.07
CA SER A 394 -23.87 10.73 -21.26
C SER A 394 -23.20 9.39 -21.50
N ILE A 395 -23.45 8.42 -20.61
CA ILE A 395 -22.88 7.08 -20.68
C ILE A 395 -23.95 6.07 -20.98
N LYS A 396 -23.75 5.22 -21.97
CA LYS A 396 -24.52 4.02 -22.22
C LYS A 396 -23.68 2.79 -21.95
N TYR A 397 -24.21 1.86 -21.20
CA TYR A 397 -23.51 0.64 -20.84
C TYR A 397 -24.48 -0.52 -20.66
N GLY A 398 -23.92 -1.73 -20.62
CA GLY A 398 -24.70 -2.91 -20.33
C GLY A 398 -24.75 -3.85 -21.54
N LEU A 399 -24.54 -5.09 -21.24
CA LEU A 399 -24.85 -6.23 -22.08
C LEU A 399 -25.57 -7.20 -21.17
N LYS A 400 -26.78 -7.60 -21.51
CA LYS A 400 -27.54 -8.52 -20.67
C LYS A 400 -26.76 -9.84 -20.53
N PRO A 401 -26.48 -10.30 -19.30
CA PRO A 401 -25.85 -11.59 -19.11
C PRO A 401 -26.67 -12.69 -19.78
N ARG A 402 -26.06 -13.48 -20.64
CA ARG A 402 -26.71 -14.58 -21.36
C ARG A 402 -26.97 -15.79 -20.45
N ASN A 403 -26.22 -15.84 -19.35
CA ASN A 403 -26.35 -16.88 -18.35
C ASN A 403 -25.88 -16.39 -16.97
N ARG A 404 -26.17 -17.14 -15.90
CA ARG A 404 -25.87 -16.81 -14.50
C ARG A 404 -24.37 -16.79 -14.15
N PHE A 405 -23.49 -17.17 -15.06
CA PHE A 405 -22.03 -17.17 -14.84
C PHE A 405 -21.35 -15.96 -15.48
N GLU A 406 -22.05 -15.21 -16.30
CA GLU A 406 -21.54 -13.97 -16.86
C GLU A 406 -21.54 -12.86 -15.80
N LYS A 407 -20.47 -12.06 -15.79
CA LYS A 407 -20.34 -10.94 -14.86
C LYS A 407 -21.29 -9.82 -15.23
N ASP A 408 -21.85 -9.14 -14.23
CA ASP A 408 -22.63 -7.94 -14.44
C ASP A 408 -21.87 -6.91 -15.30
N PRO A 409 -22.57 -6.20 -16.20
CA PRO A 409 -21.97 -5.22 -17.08
C PRO A 409 -21.31 -4.05 -16.32
N ILE A 410 -21.75 -3.76 -15.11
CA ILE A 410 -21.18 -2.75 -14.23
C ILE A 410 -20.93 -3.34 -12.84
N ASP A 411 -19.78 -3.06 -12.24
CA ASP A 411 -19.52 -3.44 -10.85
C ASP A 411 -20.19 -2.48 -9.85
N THR A 412 -20.40 -2.97 -8.63
CA THR A 412 -21.11 -2.23 -7.57
C THR A 412 -20.51 -0.85 -7.27
N LYS A 413 -19.16 -0.74 -7.25
CA LYS A 413 -18.49 0.53 -6.96
C LYS A 413 -18.68 1.55 -8.06
N SER A 414 -18.63 1.13 -9.33
CA SER A 414 -18.92 2.00 -10.48
C SER A 414 -20.38 2.46 -10.47
N LYS A 415 -21.30 1.56 -10.13
CA LYS A 415 -22.72 1.91 -10.01
C LYS A 415 -22.94 2.98 -8.93
N MET A 416 -22.35 2.80 -7.75
CA MET A 416 -22.44 3.80 -6.67
C MET A 416 -21.87 5.17 -7.11
N LEU A 417 -20.79 5.18 -7.88
CA LEU A 417 -20.20 6.41 -8.41
C LEU A 417 -21.08 7.08 -9.43
N PHE A 418 -21.72 6.32 -10.33
CA PHE A 418 -22.69 6.85 -11.30
C PHE A 418 -23.94 7.40 -10.61
N ASP A 419 -24.45 6.70 -9.60
CA ASP A 419 -25.58 7.16 -8.78
C ASP A 419 -25.24 8.47 -8.02
N LYS A 420 -23.99 8.62 -7.56
CA LYS A 420 -23.48 9.86 -6.96
C LYS A 420 -23.48 11.00 -7.97
N TRP A 421 -22.96 10.77 -9.17
CA TRP A 421 -22.91 11.79 -10.23
C TRP A 421 -24.30 12.18 -10.73
N ASP A 422 -25.20 11.23 -10.91
CA ASP A 422 -26.59 11.49 -11.34
C ASP A 422 -27.33 12.39 -10.33
N LYS A 423 -27.10 12.18 -9.04
CA LYS A 423 -27.64 13.02 -7.97
C LYS A 423 -27.00 14.40 -7.87
N SER A 424 -25.70 14.51 -8.14
CA SER A 424 -24.92 15.73 -7.93
C SER A 424 -24.87 16.64 -9.14
N TYR A 425 -25.04 16.10 -10.35
CA TYR A 425 -24.88 16.82 -11.60
C TYR A 425 -26.05 16.60 -12.56
N PRO A 426 -26.90 17.60 -12.81
CA PRO A 426 -28.07 17.47 -13.71
C PRO A 426 -27.67 17.22 -15.17
N ASN A 427 -26.43 17.47 -15.54
CA ASN A 427 -25.84 17.24 -16.86
C ASN A 427 -25.15 15.86 -16.98
N PHE A 428 -25.19 15.01 -15.96
CA PHE A 428 -24.79 13.60 -16.04
C PHE A 428 -25.98 12.70 -16.36
N LYS A 429 -25.73 11.67 -17.17
CA LYS A 429 -26.72 10.62 -17.43
C LYS A 429 -26.00 9.29 -17.70
N ALA A 430 -26.41 8.24 -17.03
CA ALA A 430 -25.93 6.89 -17.29
C ALA A 430 -27.14 5.93 -17.45
N ASN A 431 -27.25 5.29 -18.61
CA ASN A 431 -28.35 4.39 -18.92
C ASN A 431 -27.84 3.02 -19.36
N THR A 432 -28.58 1.98 -19.03
CA THR A 432 -28.32 0.64 -19.56
C THR A 432 -28.78 0.52 -21.00
N ASP A 433 -27.95 -0.12 -21.84
CA ASP A 433 -28.28 -0.39 -23.25
C ASP A 433 -27.72 -1.76 -23.62
N ASP A 434 -28.58 -2.68 -24.07
CA ASP A 434 -28.20 -4.05 -24.45
C ASP A 434 -27.48 -4.06 -25.82
N ASN A 435 -26.35 -3.37 -25.89
CA ASN A 435 -25.58 -3.16 -27.12
C ASN A 435 -24.09 -3.31 -26.87
N HIS A 436 -23.38 -3.93 -27.81
CA HIS A 436 -21.94 -4.18 -27.74
C HIS A 436 -21.09 -3.07 -28.39
N SER A 437 -21.68 -1.93 -28.69
CA SER A 437 -20.95 -0.81 -29.31
C SER A 437 -19.92 -0.21 -28.36
N LYS A 438 -18.86 0.33 -28.94
CA LYS A 438 -17.78 1.03 -28.25
C LYS A 438 -17.55 2.33 -28.99
N ILE A 439 -18.12 3.39 -28.43
CA ILE A 439 -18.21 4.69 -29.09
C ILE A 439 -17.80 5.78 -28.10
N LEU A 440 -17.01 6.74 -28.56
CA LEU A 440 -16.72 7.98 -27.88
C LEU A 440 -17.06 9.14 -28.81
N ILE A 441 -17.85 10.11 -28.36
CA ILE A 441 -18.22 11.28 -29.17
C ILE A 441 -17.88 12.54 -28.39
N CYS A 442 -17.23 13.49 -29.08
CA CYS A 442 -16.93 14.82 -28.59
C CYS A 442 -17.84 15.84 -29.34
N ASP A 443 -18.82 16.38 -28.66
CA ASP A 443 -19.81 17.30 -29.23
C ASP A 443 -20.43 16.76 -30.54
N ASP A 444 -20.36 17.51 -31.63
CA ASP A 444 -20.61 17.07 -33.00
C ASP A 444 -19.35 17.16 -33.87
N GLU A 445 -18.17 17.27 -33.25
CA GLU A 445 -16.90 17.49 -33.91
C GLU A 445 -16.30 16.19 -34.45
N PHE A 446 -16.30 15.14 -33.63
CA PHE A 446 -15.80 13.81 -34.03
C PHE A 446 -16.42 12.69 -33.19
N MET A 447 -16.38 11.50 -33.72
CA MET A 447 -16.72 10.24 -33.09
C MET A 447 -15.59 9.24 -33.27
N ILE A 448 -15.33 8.44 -32.26
CA ILE A 448 -14.39 7.32 -32.34
C ILE A 448 -15.20 6.04 -32.17
N ILE A 449 -15.03 5.11 -33.09
CA ILE A 449 -15.71 3.83 -33.13
C ILE A 449 -14.72 2.69 -33.38
N GLY A 450 -14.82 1.59 -32.65
CA GLY A 450 -13.91 0.46 -32.81
C GLY A 450 -14.13 -0.67 -31.80
N SER A 451 -13.06 -1.33 -31.42
CA SER A 451 -13.11 -2.47 -30.52
C SER A 451 -12.83 -2.13 -29.05
N PHE A 452 -12.31 -0.94 -28.75
CA PHE A 452 -11.85 -0.57 -27.40
C PHE A 452 -12.97 -0.31 -26.40
N ASN A 453 -12.93 -1.01 -25.27
CA ASN A 453 -13.91 -0.87 -24.19
C ASN A 453 -13.56 0.30 -23.24
N TRP A 454 -14.06 1.49 -23.54
CA TRP A 454 -13.71 2.78 -22.91
C TRP A 454 -13.72 2.81 -21.39
N LEU A 455 -14.64 2.10 -20.75
CA LEU A 455 -14.84 2.15 -19.29
C LEU A 455 -14.53 0.83 -18.56
N SER A 456 -13.95 -0.15 -19.25
CA SER A 456 -13.62 -1.43 -18.64
C SER A 456 -12.26 -2.00 -18.99
N PHE A 457 -11.58 -1.41 -19.98
CA PHE A 457 -10.25 -1.83 -20.39
C PHE A 457 -9.27 -0.65 -20.26
N GLY A 458 -8.24 -0.82 -19.43
CA GLY A 458 -7.24 0.23 -19.18
C GLY A 458 -6.13 0.33 -20.22
N GLY A 459 -6.18 -0.47 -21.31
CA GLY A 459 -5.11 -0.51 -22.32
C GLY A 459 -3.81 -1.17 -21.82
N LEU A 460 -3.85 -1.85 -20.68
CA LEU A 460 -2.70 -2.49 -20.07
C LEU A 460 -2.65 -3.98 -20.38
N ALA A 461 -1.44 -4.55 -20.28
CA ALA A 461 -1.21 -5.98 -20.40
C ALA A 461 -2.05 -6.78 -19.37
N ASP A 462 -2.49 -7.95 -19.75
CA ASP A 462 -3.13 -8.88 -18.82
C ASP A 462 -2.10 -9.55 -17.88
N LYS A 463 -2.58 -10.47 -17.02
CA LYS A 463 -1.71 -11.17 -16.05
C LYS A 463 -0.60 -12.00 -16.69
N ASP A 464 -0.75 -12.35 -17.95
CA ASP A 464 0.19 -13.15 -18.74
C ASP A 464 1.15 -12.26 -19.54
N GLY A 465 0.98 -10.92 -19.50
CA GLY A 465 1.83 -9.94 -20.14
C GLY A 465 1.44 -9.65 -21.60
N ASP A 466 0.32 -10.17 -22.07
CA ASP A 466 -0.17 -9.91 -23.42
C ASP A 466 -1.08 -8.67 -23.44
N ILE A 467 -0.75 -7.72 -24.33
CA ILE A 467 -1.61 -6.56 -24.58
C ILE A 467 -2.64 -7.00 -25.61
N ARG A 468 -3.89 -6.97 -25.20
CA ARG A 468 -4.99 -7.18 -26.13
C ARG A 468 -5.01 -6.06 -27.15
N GLY A 469 -4.77 -6.42 -28.42
CA GLY A 469 -4.85 -5.47 -29.53
C GLY A 469 -6.27 -4.95 -29.72
N GLU A 470 -6.45 -3.65 -29.57
CA GLU A 470 -7.71 -2.96 -29.80
C GLU A 470 -7.47 -1.84 -30.81
N THR A 471 -8.37 -1.69 -31.77
CA THR A 471 -8.26 -0.68 -32.82
C THR A 471 -9.56 0.08 -32.97
N SER A 472 -9.47 1.39 -33.15
CA SER A 472 -10.60 2.27 -33.40
C SER A 472 -10.29 3.26 -34.53
N SER A 473 -11.30 3.88 -35.10
CA SER A 473 -11.15 4.90 -36.13
C SER A 473 -11.93 6.17 -35.78
N VAL A 474 -11.37 7.30 -36.23
CA VAL A 474 -12.01 8.61 -36.09
C VAL A 474 -13.01 8.81 -37.23
N VAL A 475 -14.20 9.28 -36.89
CA VAL A 475 -15.29 9.61 -37.84
C VAL A 475 -15.65 11.08 -37.63
N LYS A 476 -15.60 11.89 -38.67
CA LYS A 476 -16.00 13.31 -38.70
C LYS A 476 -17.27 13.56 -39.50
N ASN A 477 -17.81 12.54 -40.15
CA ASN A 477 -19.06 12.66 -40.87
C ASN A 477 -20.21 13.07 -39.92
N LYS A 478 -20.68 14.30 -40.06
CA LYS A 478 -21.68 14.90 -39.17
C LYS A 478 -23.01 14.12 -39.11
N ASP A 479 -23.44 13.59 -40.27
CA ASP A 479 -24.68 12.81 -40.30
C ASP A 479 -24.57 11.51 -39.49
N SER A 480 -23.42 10.87 -39.57
CA SER A 480 -23.11 9.66 -38.80
C SER A 480 -23.05 9.97 -37.31
N ILE A 481 -22.38 11.05 -36.90
CA ILE A 481 -22.28 11.52 -35.52
C ILE A 481 -23.67 11.83 -34.97
N GLN A 482 -24.49 12.60 -35.72
CA GLN A 482 -25.84 12.96 -35.29
C GLN A 482 -26.76 11.74 -35.13
N LYS A 483 -26.66 10.75 -36.02
CA LYS A 483 -27.40 9.48 -35.86
C LYS A 483 -27.05 8.78 -34.56
N GLU A 484 -25.77 8.74 -34.18
CA GLU A 484 -25.37 8.12 -32.91
C GLU A 484 -25.79 8.97 -31.70
N ILE A 485 -25.66 10.31 -31.74
CA ILE A 485 -26.16 11.20 -30.68
C ILE A 485 -27.67 11.01 -30.44
N VAL A 486 -28.47 10.86 -31.50
CA VAL A 486 -29.91 10.59 -31.39
C VAL A 486 -30.17 9.25 -30.69
N ARG A 487 -29.33 8.24 -30.92
CA ARG A 487 -29.42 6.96 -30.18
C ARG A 487 -29.13 7.12 -28.70
N PHE A 488 -28.20 8.01 -28.31
CA PHE A 488 -27.97 8.32 -26.89
C PHE A 488 -29.12 9.06 -26.21
N LYS A 489 -29.97 9.75 -26.98
CA LYS A 489 -31.11 10.49 -26.44
C LYS A 489 -32.36 9.62 -26.24
N LYS A 490 -32.37 8.45 -26.87
CA LYS A 490 -33.43 7.43 -26.67
C LYS A 490 -33.07 6.52 -25.49
#